data_b71ee38229daa343d76b70ecf2a275f0
#
_entry.id   b71ee38229daa343d76b70ecf2a275f0
#
_cell.length_a   1.000
_cell.length_b   1.000
_cell.length_c   1.000
_cell.angle_alpha   90.00
_cell.angle_beta   90.00
_cell.angle_gamma   90.00
#
_symmetry.space_group_name_H-M   'P 1'
#
loop_
_entity.id
_entity.type
_entity.pdbx_description
1 polymer ?
#
loop_
_entity_poly.entity_id
_entity_poly.type
_entity_poly.pdbx_seq_one_letter_code
_entity_poly.pdbx_strand_id
1 'polypeptide(L)'
;MKYLKIGFCGLVTMLLIGHVFAQQSAPGQLTDQEKRGKFIYLRGISPTGKEITAYLGDATTEFPGATMLCANCHGFDGRGNPEGGVVPSDITSDVLTKSYGVTHPSGRKHPPYTAHALELAIVKGVDPAGNKLPNTMPRYWMSREDLDDLVAYLKRLGKDQDPGLTEKSITIGTIVAGQGPLAETGQAVKAALGAYFEEINAQGGIYNRKIELRVAQSAGDPKKSMAGIEQFIDAQQIFAMAGAFIAGSDKEVAALIEEKEVVLVGPSTLYPETGFPMNRHIFYLLSGLREEAGVLVNFIGEKLQKQSPRFAIAYPDTGSPDTVADAIEEHAKKRGYKSVARLSYARAQFNAAALARRLNESGADAVFFLGSTREQTSLLIEADKLKWYPYMLMPSTLASKEILDAPLGFKDKIFLSFPFLPSDQTPDGVTEFLTLAEKHKLPNGHLAAQLSAYCSAKILIEGLKLSGKELSREKLIRSLEGLYDFETGLSPRISYGPNRRIGAFGAYIVGVDPAQKHFIPASKWITPD
;
A
#
# COMPACT_ATOMS: atom_id res chain seq x y z
N MET A 1 78.66 -4.89 -43.10
CA MET A 1 78.07 -6.18 -42.69
C MET A 1 76.70 -5.86 -41.99
N LYS A 2 75.64 -6.05 -42.75
CA LYS A 2 74.28 -5.71 -42.36
C LYS A 2 73.57 -7.03 -42.06
N TYR A 3 72.99 -7.22 -40.86
CA TYR A 3 72.11 -8.33 -40.56
C TYR A 3 70.67 -7.85 -40.58
N LEU A 4 69.90 -8.43 -41.47
CA LEU A 4 68.48 -8.28 -41.70
C LEU A 4 67.74 -9.19 -40.68
N LYS A 5 66.87 -8.63 -39.83
CA LYS A 5 65.94 -9.41 -38.97
C LYS A 5 64.53 -9.38 -39.54
N ILE A 6 64.06 -10.52 -39.97
CA ILE A 6 62.69 -10.81 -40.42
C ILE A 6 61.83 -10.92 -39.20
N GLY A 7 60.81 -10.06 -39.05
CA GLY A 7 59.77 -10.17 -38.02
C GLY A 7 58.63 -11.05 -38.48
N PHE A 8 58.34 -12.07 -37.71
CA PHE A 8 57.20 -12.98 -37.87
C PHE A 8 55.99 -12.33 -37.21
N CYS A 9 54.98 -11.95 -37.99
CA CYS A 9 53.73 -11.41 -37.52
C CYS A 9 52.75 -12.57 -37.26
N GLY A 10 52.65 -13.00 -36.03
CA GLY A 10 51.68 -14.02 -35.60
C GLY A 10 50.31 -13.39 -35.32
N LEU A 11 49.33 -13.67 -36.17
CA LEU A 11 47.94 -13.28 -36.01
C LEU A 11 47.30 -14.21 -34.96
N VAL A 12 47.13 -13.72 -33.72
CA VAL A 12 46.37 -14.44 -32.69
C VAL A 12 44.89 -14.06 -32.83
N THR A 13 44.12 -14.95 -33.43
CA THR A 13 42.65 -14.85 -33.49
C THR A 13 42.07 -15.23 -32.12
N MET A 14 41.70 -14.25 -31.31
CA MET A 14 41.04 -14.43 -30.05
C MET A 14 39.55 -14.75 -30.31
N LEU A 15 39.19 -16.01 -30.26
CA LEU A 15 37.79 -16.48 -30.20
C LEU A 15 37.18 -16.03 -28.88
N LEU A 16 36.37 -14.96 -28.89
CA LEU A 16 35.49 -14.57 -27.81
C LEU A 16 34.32 -15.58 -27.74
N ILE A 17 34.51 -16.63 -26.94
CA ILE A 17 33.39 -17.49 -26.52
C ILE A 17 32.59 -16.67 -25.48
N GLY A 18 31.51 -16.05 -25.95
CA GLY A 18 30.54 -15.42 -25.09
C GLY A 18 29.87 -16.49 -24.20
N HIS A 19 30.35 -16.61 -22.97
CA HIS A 19 29.60 -17.36 -21.94
C HIS A 19 28.36 -16.54 -21.61
N VAL A 20 27.22 -16.95 -22.14
CA VAL A 20 25.92 -16.57 -21.60
C VAL A 20 25.85 -17.18 -20.21
N PHE A 21 26.20 -16.40 -19.20
CA PHE A 21 25.88 -16.76 -17.82
C PHE A 21 24.36 -16.77 -17.69
N ALA A 22 23.74 -17.93 -17.80
CA ALA A 22 22.40 -18.10 -17.28
C ALA A 22 22.47 -17.72 -15.79
N GLN A 23 21.81 -16.64 -15.45
CA GLN A 23 21.66 -16.18 -14.09
C GLN A 23 20.92 -17.26 -13.32
N GLN A 24 21.65 -18.14 -12.62
CA GLN A 24 21.06 -19.10 -11.69
C GLN A 24 20.46 -18.30 -10.55
N SER A 25 19.13 -18.30 -10.47
CA SER A 25 18.40 -17.74 -9.32
C SER A 25 18.91 -18.39 -8.03
N ALA A 26 19.01 -17.61 -6.97
CA ALA A 26 19.39 -18.11 -5.64
C ALA A 26 18.45 -19.28 -5.25
N PRO A 27 18.94 -20.27 -4.46
CA PRO A 27 18.10 -21.38 -4.02
C PRO A 27 16.83 -20.87 -3.35
N GLY A 28 15.68 -21.26 -3.89
CA GLY A 28 14.35 -20.81 -3.40
C GLY A 28 13.67 -19.72 -4.22
N GLN A 29 14.39 -18.90 -4.99
CA GLN A 29 13.78 -17.88 -5.85
C GLN A 29 13.17 -18.48 -7.11
N LEU A 30 12.01 -17.94 -7.52
CA LEU A 30 11.35 -18.28 -8.78
C LEU A 30 12.11 -17.64 -9.95
N THR A 31 12.26 -18.39 -11.04
CA THR A 31 12.68 -17.85 -12.33
C THR A 31 11.59 -16.93 -12.90
N ASP A 32 11.92 -16.12 -13.90
CA ASP A 32 10.93 -15.24 -14.53
C ASP A 32 9.79 -16.04 -15.19
N GLN A 33 10.08 -17.23 -15.72
CA GLN A 33 9.05 -18.14 -16.21
C GLN A 33 8.13 -18.62 -15.08
N GLU A 34 8.68 -19.05 -13.97
CA GLU A 34 7.90 -19.48 -12.80
C GLU A 34 7.10 -18.33 -12.19
N LYS A 35 7.62 -17.09 -12.18
CA LYS A 35 6.87 -15.89 -11.76
C LYS A 35 5.67 -15.63 -12.66
N ARG A 36 5.81 -15.70 -13.97
CA ARG A 36 4.68 -15.58 -14.91
C ARG A 36 3.65 -16.68 -14.68
N GLY A 37 4.09 -17.91 -14.45
CA GLY A 37 3.21 -19.03 -14.12
C GLY A 37 2.49 -18.82 -12.77
N LYS A 38 3.17 -18.29 -11.75
CA LYS A 38 2.57 -17.88 -10.47
C LYS A 38 1.48 -16.83 -10.68
N PHE A 39 1.74 -15.84 -11.51
CA PHE A 39 0.76 -14.80 -11.84
C PHE A 39 -0.50 -15.40 -12.48
N ILE A 40 -0.35 -16.32 -13.44
CA ILE A 40 -1.48 -17.02 -14.05
C ILE A 40 -2.25 -17.84 -13.02
N TYR A 41 -1.57 -18.58 -12.15
CA TYR A 41 -2.18 -19.40 -11.10
C TYR A 41 -3.02 -18.56 -10.13
N LEU A 42 -2.50 -17.37 -9.74
CA LEU A 42 -3.12 -16.48 -8.75
C LEU A 42 -4.17 -15.54 -9.35
N ARG A 43 -4.06 -15.18 -10.64
CA ARG A 43 -4.88 -14.13 -11.27
C ARG A 43 -5.75 -14.62 -12.42
N GLY A 44 -5.45 -15.78 -13.00
CA GLY A 44 -6.13 -16.29 -14.18
C GLY A 44 -6.00 -15.39 -15.41
N ILE A 45 -4.96 -14.54 -15.45
CA ILE A 45 -4.67 -13.57 -16.51
C ILE A 45 -3.30 -13.86 -17.10
N SER A 46 -3.16 -13.72 -18.41
CA SER A 46 -1.87 -13.83 -19.09
C SER A 46 -1.02 -12.59 -18.85
N PRO A 47 0.24 -12.73 -18.39
CA PRO A 47 1.17 -11.60 -18.29
C PRO A 47 1.50 -10.94 -19.64
N THR A 48 1.28 -11.67 -20.74
CA THR A 48 1.51 -11.16 -22.11
C THR A 48 0.26 -10.53 -22.73
N GLY A 49 -0.85 -10.42 -21.97
CA GLY A 49 -2.10 -9.84 -22.42
C GLY A 49 -2.93 -10.74 -23.36
N LYS A 50 -2.54 -12.01 -23.54
CA LYS A 50 -3.33 -13.00 -24.29
C LYS A 50 -4.53 -13.44 -23.49
N GLU A 51 -5.60 -13.86 -24.16
CA GLU A 51 -6.82 -14.30 -23.48
C GLU A 51 -6.62 -15.67 -22.82
N ILE A 52 -7.13 -15.80 -21.59
CA ILE A 52 -7.29 -17.08 -20.89
C ILE A 52 -8.77 -17.28 -20.62
N THR A 53 -9.31 -18.40 -21.15
CA THR A 53 -10.72 -18.76 -21.01
C THR A 53 -10.86 -20.04 -20.21
N ALA A 54 -11.86 -20.10 -19.33
CA ALA A 54 -12.19 -21.27 -18.52
C ALA A 54 -13.56 -21.85 -18.92
N TYR A 55 -13.68 -23.17 -18.88
CA TYR A 55 -14.91 -23.94 -19.17
C TYR A 55 -15.22 -24.86 -18.00
N LEU A 56 -16.47 -24.91 -17.54
CA LEU A 56 -16.91 -25.80 -16.48
C LEU A 56 -17.56 -27.09 -17.09
N GLY A 57 -16.98 -28.24 -16.76
CA GLY A 57 -17.51 -29.55 -17.20
C GLY A 57 -17.55 -29.67 -18.70
N ASP A 58 -18.69 -30.18 -19.22
CA ASP A 58 -18.99 -30.29 -20.66
C ASP A 58 -19.74 -29.04 -21.17
N ALA A 59 -19.78 -27.96 -20.36
CA ALA A 59 -20.49 -26.73 -20.70
C ALA A 59 -19.79 -25.96 -21.84
N THR A 60 -20.61 -25.42 -22.73
CA THR A 60 -20.16 -24.53 -23.80
C THR A 60 -20.00 -23.09 -23.33
N THR A 61 -20.30 -22.80 -22.03
CA THR A 61 -20.22 -21.47 -21.46
C THR A 61 -18.79 -21.15 -21.11
N GLU A 62 -18.32 -20.07 -21.68
CA GLU A 62 -16.99 -19.52 -21.45
C GLU A 62 -17.00 -18.54 -20.29
N PHE A 63 -15.97 -18.61 -19.46
CA PHE A 63 -15.71 -17.67 -18.37
C PHE A 63 -14.32 -17.07 -18.56
N PRO A 64 -14.13 -15.77 -18.28
CA PRO A 64 -12.79 -15.21 -18.19
C PRO A 64 -11.95 -15.97 -17.16
N GLY A 65 -10.69 -16.29 -17.46
CA GLY A 65 -9.79 -16.97 -16.53
C GLY A 65 -9.70 -16.28 -15.18
N ALA A 66 -9.79 -14.94 -15.17
CA ALA A 66 -9.80 -14.11 -13.97
C ALA A 66 -10.99 -14.35 -13.01
N THR A 67 -12.05 -15.02 -13.45
CA THR A 67 -13.19 -15.41 -12.60
C THR A 67 -13.05 -16.82 -12.02
N MET A 68 -12.18 -17.64 -12.61
CA MET A 68 -11.96 -19.04 -12.27
C MET A 68 -10.49 -19.28 -11.92
N LEU A 69 -10.01 -18.66 -10.83
CA LEU A 69 -8.61 -18.74 -10.42
C LEU A 69 -8.27 -20.15 -9.92
N CYS A 70 -7.11 -20.68 -10.31
CA CYS A 70 -6.63 -21.97 -9.78
C CYS A 70 -6.52 -21.93 -8.24
N ALA A 71 -6.01 -20.82 -7.71
CA ALA A 71 -5.83 -20.60 -6.27
C ALA A 71 -7.14 -20.55 -5.47
N ASN A 72 -8.30 -20.23 -6.08
CA ASN A 72 -9.57 -20.22 -5.36
C ASN A 72 -9.94 -21.61 -4.84
N CYS A 73 -9.74 -22.62 -5.67
CA CYS A 73 -10.01 -24.00 -5.31
C CYS A 73 -8.79 -24.68 -4.68
N HIS A 74 -7.62 -24.55 -5.31
CA HIS A 74 -6.41 -25.26 -4.87
C HIS A 74 -5.64 -24.57 -3.74
N GLY A 75 -6.04 -23.37 -3.33
CA GLY A 75 -5.31 -22.57 -2.33
C GLY A 75 -4.06 -21.90 -2.90
N PHE A 76 -3.47 -20.96 -2.17
CA PHE A 76 -2.21 -20.31 -2.59
C PHE A 76 -1.01 -21.23 -2.52
N ASP A 77 -1.08 -22.20 -1.64
CA ASP A 77 -0.05 -23.21 -1.38
C ASP A 77 -0.28 -24.52 -2.14
N GLY A 78 -1.37 -24.63 -2.91
CA GLY A 78 -1.72 -25.80 -3.68
C GLY A 78 -2.34 -26.96 -2.90
N ARG A 79 -2.64 -26.78 -1.60
CA ARG A 79 -3.13 -27.85 -0.71
C ARG A 79 -4.63 -28.11 -0.80
N GLY A 80 -5.35 -27.21 -1.47
CA GLY A 80 -6.80 -27.27 -1.62
C GLY A 80 -7.57 -26.52 -0.54
N ASN A 81 -8.65 -25.83 -0.96
CA ASN A 81 -9.60 -25.15 -0.08
C ASN A 81 -10.95 -25.87 -0.17
N PRO A 82 -11.34 -26.70 0.79
CA PRO A 82 -12.66 -27.32 0.80
C PRO A 82 -13.76 -26.26 0.94
N GLU A 83 -14.69 -26.23 -0.01
CA GLU A 83 -15.82 -25.30 -0.01
C GLU A 83 -17.06 -25.94 -0.66
N GLY A 84 -18.24 -25.71 -0.10
CA GLY A 84 -19.51 -26.15 -0.69
C GLY A 84 -19.62 -27.67 -0.96
N GLY A 85 -18.94 -28.50 -0.17
CA GLY A 85 -18.89 -29.96 -0.38
C GLY A 85 -17.88 -30.42 -1.44
N VAL A 86 -17.16 -29.49 -2.08
CA VAL A 86 -16.07 -29.80 -3.00
C VAL A 86 -14.75 -29.81 -2.21
N VAL A 87 -13.97 -30.89 -2.37
CA VAL A 87 -12.62 -31.03 -1.79
C VAL A 87 -11.62 -31.06 -2.93
N PRO A 88 -11.00 -29.90 -3.28
CA PRO A 88 -9.99 -29.85 -4.31
C PRO A 88 -8.76 -30.67 -3.91
N SER A 89 -8.13 -31.30 -4.88
CA SER A 89 -6.93 -32.10 -4.64
C SER A 89 -5.76 -31.22 -4.24
N ASP A 90 -4.89 -31.71 -3.35
CA ASP A 90 -3.54 -31.18 -3.16
C ASP A 90 -2.75 -31.36 -4.46
N ILE A 91 -2.33 -30.23 -5.04
CA ILE A 91 -1.54 -30.15 -6.27
C ILE A 91 -0.13 -29.59 -6.03
N THR A 92 0.35 -29.64 -4.77
CA THR A 92 1.74 -29.32 -4.49
C THR A 92 2.69 -30.20 -5.28
N SER A 93 3.84 -29.66 -5.64
CA SER A 93 4.88 -30.40 -6.37
C SER A 93 5.20 -31.76 -5.71
N ASP A 94 5.29 -31.78 -4.38
CA ASP A 94 5.59 -33.01 -3.62
C ASP A 94 4.52 -34.07 -3.75
N VAL A 95 3.24 -33.69 -3.82
CA VAL A 95 2.14 -34.63 -4.00
C VAL A 95 2.06 -35.07 -5.46
N LEU A 96 2.15 -34.14 -6.41
CA LEU A 96 2.05 -34.44 -7.84
C LEU A 96 3.16 -35.39 -8.35
N THR A 97 4.36 -35.31 -7.74
CA THR A 97 5.54 -36.08 -8.20
C THR A 97 5.86 -37.31 -7.34
N LYS A 98 4.97 -37.74 -6.43
CA LYS A 98 5.17 -38.93 -5.62
C LYS A 98 5.39 -40.17 -6.50
N SER A 99 6.53 -40.83 -6.33
CA SER A 99 6.94 -41.98 -7.18
C SER A 99 5.95 -43.13 -7.19
N TYR A 100 5.21 -43.33 -6.11
CA TYR A 100 4.18 -44.38 -5.97
C TYR A 100 2.76 -43.90 -6.34
N GLY A 101 2.65 -42.66 -6.86
CA GLY A 101 1.38 -42.06 -7.23
C GLY A 101 0.52 -41.62 -6.06
N VAL A 102 -0.74 -41.28 -6.33
CA VAL A 102 -1.70 -40.77 -5.34
C VAL A 102 -3.01 -41.55 -5.42
N THR A 103 -3.59 -41.86 -4.25
CA THR A 103 -4.96 -42.32 -4.10
C THR A 103 -5.78 -41.19 -3.44
N HIS A 104 -6.77 -40.67 -4.13
CA HIS A 104 -7.67 -39.63 -3.66
C HIS A 104 -8.80 -40.17 -2.77
N PRO A 105 -9.43 -39.37 -1.91
CA PRO A 105 -10.59 -39.79 -1.14
C PRO A 105 -11.74 -40.35 -1.96
N SER A 106 -11.88 -39.91 -3.23
CA SER A 106 -12.86 -40.41 -4.19
C SER A 106 -12.55 -41.82 -4.70
N GLY A 107 -11.42 -42.43 -4.32
CA GLY A 107 -10.93 -43.69 -4.84
C GLY A 107 -10.16 -43.59 -6.18
N ARG A 108 -10.09 -42.41 -6.78
CA ARG A 108 -9.29 -42.14 -7.98
C ARG A 108 -7.82 -42.34 -7.70
N LYS A 109 -7.13 -43.08 -8.56
CA LYS A 109 -5.69 -43.38 -8.46
C LYS A 109 -4.98 -42.95 -9.73
N HIS A 110 -3.79 -42.39 -9.58
CA HIS A 110 -2.95 -42.05 -10.74
C HIS A 110 -1.46 -42.13 -10.40
N PRO A 111 -0.58 -42.40 -11.37
CA PRO A 111 0.87 -42.33 -11.23
C PRO A 111 1.32 -40.86 -11.13
N PRO A 112 2.64 -40.61 -10.93
CA PRO A 112 3.19 -39.24 -10.88
C PRO A 112 2.83 -38.44 -12.13
N TYR A 113 2.58 -37.13 -11.93
CA TYR A 113 2.38 -36.19 -13.04
C TYR A 113 3.72 -35.85 -13.71
N THR A 114 3.74 -35.97 -15.03
CA THR A 114 4.76 -35.34 -15.88
C THR A 114 4.32 -33.94 -16.30
N ALA A 115 5.21 -33.13 -16.90
CA ALA A 115 4.82 -31.83 -17.47
C ALA A 115 3.65 -31.98 -18.47
N HIS A 116 3.72 -32.94 -19.39
CA HIS A 116 2.66 -33.22 -20.36
C HIS A 116 1.35 -33.68 -19.70
N ALA A 117 1.42 -34.47 -18.64
CA ALA A 117 0.23 -34.86 -17.90
C ALA A 117 -0.44 -33.67 -17.17
N LEU A 118 0.34 -32.70 -16.66
CA LEU A 118 -0.21 -31.45 -16.12
C LEU A 118 -0.93 -30.63 -17.20
N GLU A 119 -0.34 -30.52 -18.39
CA GLU A 119 -1.00 -29.86 -19.54
C GLU A 119 -2.35 -30.50 -19.86
N LEU A 120 -2.40 -31.85 -19.93
CA LEU A 120 -3.64 -32.60 -20.20
C LEU A 120 -4.68 -32.39 -19.08
N ALA A 121 -4.24 -32.34 -17.83
CA ALA A 121 -5.14 -32.09 -16.72
C ALA A 121 -5.76 -30.69 -16.79
N ILE A 122 -4.98 -29.66 -17.13
CA ILE A 122 -5.42 -28.27 -17.24
C ILE A 122 -6.36 -28.10 -18.45
N VAL A 123 -5.94 -28.58 -19.62
CA VAL A 123 -6.67 -28.33 -20.90
C VAL A 123 -7.81 -29.31 -21.13
N LYS A 124 -7.61 -30.58 -20.81
CA LYS A 124 -8.58 -31.65 -21.12
C LYS A 124 -9.25 -32.28 -19.90
N GLY A 125 -8.75 -31.96 -18.68
CA GLY A 125 -9.27 -32.55 -17.46
C GLY A 125 -9.05 -34.05 -17.34
N VAL A 126 -7.89 -34.53 -17.75
CA VAL A 126 -7.53 -35.96 -17.70
C VAL A 126 -6.25 -36.13 -16.90
N ASP A 127 -6.26 -37.04 -15.92
CA ASP A 127 -5.09 -37.32 -15.09
C ASP A 127 -4.11 -38.29 -15.78
N PRO A 128 -2.91 -38.56 -15.21
CA PRO A 128 -1.92 -39.46 -15.84
C PRO A 128 -2.37 -40.91 -16.03
N ALA A 129 -3.43 -41.36 -15.34
CA ALA A 129 -4.02 -42.70 -15.53
C ALA A 129 -5.17 -42.72 -16.55
N GLY A 130 -5.48 -41.56 -17.16
CA GLY A 130 -6.60 -41.42 -18.09
C GLY A 130 -7.97 -41.19 -17.42
N ASN A 131 -8.02 -41.00 -16.10
CA ASN A 131 -9.27 -40.73 -15.42
C ASN A 131 -9.72 -39.27 -15.68
N LYS A 132 -11.02 -39.07 -15.92
CA LYS A 132 -11.61 -37.73 -16.01
C LYS A 132 -11.58 -37.05 -14.64
N LEU A 133 -11.11 -35.81 -14.61
CA LEU A 133 -11.19 -34.95 -13.42
C LEU A 133 -12.62 -34.46 -13.20
N PRO A 134 -13.02 -34.16 -11.95
CA PRO A 134 -14.37 -33.66 -11.66
C PRO A 134 -14.75 -32.46 -12.52
N ASN A 135 -16.04 -32.34 -12.87
CA ASN A 135 -16.56 -31.23 -13.67
C ASN A 135 -16.49 -29.88 -12.94
N THR A 136 -16.33 -29.90 -11.61
CA THR A 136 -16.09 -28.70 -10.79
C THR A 136 -14.70 -28.08 -11.01
N MET A 137 -13.74 -28.84 -11.51
CA MET A 137 -12.46 -28.30 -11.95
C MET A 137 -12.61 -27.74 -13.36
N PRO A 138 -12.37 -26.44 -13.59
CA PRO A 138 -12.45 -25.84 -14.92
C PRO A 138 -11.41 -26.43 -15.87
N ARG A 139 -11.71 -26.38 -17.18
CA ARG A 139 -10.75 -26.61 -18.26
C ARG A 139 -10.33 -25.26 -18.80
N TYR A 140 -9.04 -25.06 -19.04
CA TYR A 140 -8.53 -23.78 -19.47
C TYR A 140 -8.01 -23.83 -20.89
N TRP A 141 -8.39 -22.84 -21.68
CA TRP A 141 -7.78 -22.54 -22.95
C TRP A 141 -6.90 -21.31 -22.82
N MET A 142 -5.65 -21.44 -23.20
CA MET A 142 -4.63 -20.38 -23.09
C MET A 142 -3.55 -20.57 -24.15
N SER A 143 -2.69 -19.59 -24.32
CA SER A 143 -1.56 -19.71 -25.23
C SER A 143 -0.59 -20.81 -24.78
N ARG A 144 0.19 -21.36 -25.72
CA ARG A 144 1.21 -22.38 -25.40
C ARG A 144 2.22 -21.83 -24.37
N GLU A 145 2.63 -20.58 -24.53
CA GLU A 145 3.54 -19.90 -23.62
C GLU A 145 2.97 -19.80 -22.19
N ASP A 146 1.73 -19.37 -22.05
CA ASP A 146 1.06 -19.28 -20.74
C ASP A 146 0.94 -20.66 -20.08
N LEU A 147 0.65 -21.71 -20.86
CA LEU A 147 0.55 -23.07 -20.36
C LEU A 147 1.91 -23.60 -19.88
N ASP A 148 2.98 -23.33 -20.64
CA ASP A 148 4.34 -23.71 -20.26
C ASP A 148 4.79 -22.97 -18.98
N ASP A 149 4.47 -21.68 -18.85
CA ASP A 149 4.74 -20.87 -17.67
C ASP A 149 3.98 -21.40 -16.45
N LEU A 150 2.68 -21.69 -16.60
CA LEU A 150 1.85 -22.25 -15.52
C LEU A 150 2.39 -23.62 -15.06
N VAL A 151 2.73 -24.51 -15.99
CA VAL A 151 3.30 -25.81 -15.67
C VAL A 151 4.66 -25.69 -14.98
N ALA A 152 5.49 -24.73 -15.39
CA ALA A 152 6.75 -24.45 -14.71
C ALA A 152 6.51 -24.08 -13.23
N TYR A 153 5.55 -23.21 -12.95
CA TYR A 153 5.19 -22.84 -11.58
C TYR A 153 4.59 -24.01 -10.79
N LEU A 154 3.70 -24.80 -11.35
CA LEU A 154 3.10 -25.96 -10.65
C LEU A 154 4.15 -26.96 -10.15
N LYS A 155 5.31 -27.06 -10.80
CA LYS A 155 6.45 -27.88 -10.34
C LYS A 155 7.16 -27.26 -9.12
N ARG A 156 6.88 -26.01 -8.78
CA ARG A 156 7.41 -25.28 -7.64
C ARG A 156 6.37 -25.06 -6.54
N LEU A 157 5.11 -25.21 -6.87
CA LEU A 157 3.99 -24.94 -5.97
C LEU A 157 4.13 -25.74 -4.67
N GLY A 158 4.03 -25.02 -3.55
CA GLY A 158 4.27 -25.55 -2.20
C GLY A 158 5.73 -25.62 -1.77
N LYS A 159 6.69 -25.31 -2.67
CA LYS A 159 8.13 -25.19 -2.38
C LYS A 159 8.65 -23.78 -2.53
N ASP A 160 7.87 -22.91 -3.17
CA ASP A 160 8.19 -21.50 -3.30
C ASP A 160 7.96 -20.82 -1.94
N GLN A 161 8.98 -20.19 -1.41
CA GLN A 161 8.87 -19.34 -0.23
C GLN A 161 9.02 -17.88 -0.69
N ASP A 162 8.17 -17.02 -0.15
CA ASP A 162 8.32 -15.60 -0.40
C ASP A 162 9.65 -15.10 0.20
N PRO A 163 10.35 -14.17 -0.48
CA PRO A 163 11.57 -13.58 0.07
C PRO A 163 11.37 -13.07 1.50
N GLY A 164 12.36 -13.27 2.35
CA GLY A 164 12.34 -12.82 3.75
C GLY A 164 11.51 -13.67 4.71
N LEU A 165 10.95 -14.78 4.25
CA LEU A 165 10.27 -15.75 5.08
C LEU A 165 11.15 -17.00 5.24
N THR A 166 11.41 -17.41 6.48
CA THR A 166 12.11 -18.67 6.80
C THR A 166 11.31 -19.44 7.84
N GLU A 167 11.76 -20.63 8.19
CA GLU A 167 11.16 -21.39 9.30
C GLU A 167 11.33 -20.71 10.67
N LYS A 168 12.32 -19.81 10.80
CA LYS A 168 12.71 -19.19 12.07
C LYS A 168 12.51 -17.68 12.13
N SER A 169 12.33 -17.01 10.99
CA SER A 169 12.24 -15.55 10.93
C SER A 169 11.33 -15.02 9.84
N ILE A 170 10.86 -13.81 10.05
CA ILE A 170 10.13 -12.96 9.09
C ILE A 170 10.88 -11.64 9.01
N THR A 171 11.41 -11.30 7.84
CA THR A 171 12.16 -10.06 7.63
C THR A 171 11.20 -8.93 7.28
N ILE A 172 11.08 -7.95 8.16
CA ILE A 172 10.25 -6.75 7.96
C ILE A 172 11.14 -5.56 7.66
N GLY A 173 10.80 -4.85 6.58
CA GLY A 173 11.50 -3.63 6.17
C GLY A 173 10.82 -2.36 6.65
N THR A 174 11.59 -1.30 6.77
CA THR A 174 11.08 0.07 6.84
C THR A 174 12.04 1.03 6.15
N ILE A 175 11.51 2.18 5.71
CA ILE A 175 12.30 3.28 5.16
C ILE A 175 12.11 4.46 6.09
N VAL A 176 13.19 5.09 6.52
CA VAL A 176 13.13 6.27 7.38
C VAL A 176 13.87 7.44 6.75
N ALA A 177 13.48 8.67 7.06
CA ALA A 177 14.27 9.84 6.70
C ALA A 177 15.63 9.77 7.42
N GLY A 178 16.72 9.66 6.64
CA GLY A 178 18.07 9.55 7.20
C GLY A 178 18.79 10.88 7.39
N GLN A 179 18.29 11.95 6.77
CA GLN A 179 18.92 13.28 6.73
C GLN A 179 17.88 14.40 6.73
N GLY A 180 18.33 15.62 6.98
CA GLY A 180 17.49 16.83 6.96
C GLY A 180 16.54 16.94 8.16
N PRO A 181 15.52 17.80 8.07
CA PRO A 181 14.63 18.13 9.19
C PRO A 181 13.83 16.95 9.76
N LEU A 182 13.68 15.88 8.98
CA LEU A 182 12.90 14.70 9.37
C LEU A 182 13.76 13.55 9.91
N ALA A 183 15.09 13.72 10.03
CA ALA A 183 15.98 12.67 10.51
C ALA A 183 15.63 12.17 11.91
N GLU A 184 15.32 13.08 12.84
CA GLU A 184 14.90 12.73 14.21
C GLU A 184 13.55 12.00 14.20
N THR A 185 12.61 12.41 13.34
CA THR A 185 11.35 11.70 13.13
C THR A 185 11.61 10.27 12.64
N GLY A 186 12.54 10.09 11.70
CA GLY A 186 12.95 8.77 11.21
C GLY A 186 13.52 7.87 12.31
N GLN A 187 14.35 8.43 13.20
CA GLN A 187 14.86 7.67 14.35
C GLN A 187 13.75 7.29 15.33
N ALA A 188 12.79 8.17 15.57
CA ALA A 188 11.64 7.89 16.43
C ALA A 188 10.75 6.75 15.86
N VAL A 189 10.49 6.75 14.55
CA VAL A 189 9.77 5.67 13.85
C VAL A 189 10.51 4.34 13.98
N LYS A 190 11.84 4.33 13.69
CA LYS A 190 12.67 3.13 13.83
C LYS A 190 12.63 2.58 15.25
N ALA A 191 12.75 3.46 16.27
CA ALA A 191 12.72 3.06 17.66
C ALA A 191 11.38 2.42 18.05
N ALA A 192 10.26 3.02 17.66
CA ALA A 192 8.91 2.50 17.95
C ALA A 192 8.66 1.13 17.30
N LEU A 193 9.02 0.97 16.01
CA LEU A 193 8.92 -0.32 15.32
C LEU A 193 9.79 -1.39 15.99
N GLY A 194 11.05 -1.07 16.28
CA GLY A 194 11.99 -1.98 16.92
C GLY A 194 11.49 -2.46 18.28
N ALA A 195 11.06 -1.52 19.13
CA ALA A 195 10.52 -1.83 20.46
C ALA A 195 9.31 -2.77 20.38
N TYR A 196 8.36 -2.50 19.50
CA TYR A 196 7.17 -3.36 19.37
C TYR A 196 7.51 -4.76 18.85
N PHE A 197 8.38 -4.87 17.85
CA PHE A 197 8.81 -6.19 17.35
C PHE A 197 9.65 -6.98 18.36
N GLU A 198 10.42 -6.31 19.20
CA GLU A 198 11.11 -6.95 20.31
C GLU A 198 10.13 -7.55 21.33
N GLU A 199 9.04 -6.85 21.67
CA GLU A 199 7.98 -7.40 22.54
C GLU A 199 7.31 -8.63 21.93
N ILE A 200 6.99 -8.59 20.62
CA ILE A 200 6.44 -9.75 19.91
C ILE A 200 7.42 -10.92 19.95
N ASN A 201 8.71 -10.65 19.73
CA ASN A 201 9.75 -11.67 19.78
C ASN A 201 9.95 -12.27 21.18
N ALA A 202 9.81 -11.45 22.23
CA ALA A 202 9.88 -11.90 23.63
C ALA A 202 8.70 -12.82 23.98
N GLN A 203 7.55 -12.66 23.32
CA GLN A 203 6.37 -13.52 23.46
C GLN A 203 6.42 -14.78 22.59
N GLY A 204 7.53 -15.07 21.91
CA GLY A 204 7.72 -16.26 21.06
C GLY A 204 7.58 -15.98 19.55
N GLY A 205 7.39 -14.74 19.14
CA GLY A 205 7.26 -14.35 17.72
C GLY A 205 5.92 -14.75 17.11
N ILE A 206 5.91 -14.90 15.79
CA ILE A 206 4.71 -15.32 15.02
C ILE A 206 4.91 -16.77 14.57
N TYR A 207 4.13 -17.69 15.12
CA TYR A 207 4.26 -19.13 14.86
C TYR A 207 5.70 -19.63 15.00
N ASN A 208 6.38 -19.24 16.08
CA ASN A 208 7.81 -19.51 16.40
C ASN A 208 8.81 -18.88 15.43
N ARG A 209 8.40 -17.91 14.59
CA ARG A 209 9.30 -17.09 13.77
C ARG A 209 9.54 -15.75 14.43
N LYS A 210 10.81 -15.35 14.53
CA LYS A 210 11.19 -14.03 15.03
C LYS A 210 10.99 -12.97 13.94
N ILE A 211 10.56 -11.79 14.34
CA ILE A 211 10.53 -10.62 13.46
C ILE A 211 11.93 -10.00 13.42
N GLU A 212 12.48 -9.84 12.23
CA GLU A 212 13.76 -9.18 11.99
C GLU A 212 13.53 -7.85 11.27
N LEU A 213 13.73 -6.72 11.96
CA LEU A 213 13.59 -5.40 11.38
C LEU A 213 14.83 -5.02 10.57
N ARG A 214 14.65 -4.67 9.30
CA ARG A 214 15.65 -4.06 8.42
C ARG A 214 15.26 -2.62 8.13
N VAL A 215 16.24 -1.72 8.11
CA VAL A 215 15.99 -0.28 7.99
C VAL A 215 16.79 0.28 6.84
N ALA A 216 16.11 0.87 5.85
CA ALA A 216 16.72 1.72 4.84
C ALA A 216 16.58 3.19 5.22
N GLN A 217 17.52 4.01 4.79
CA GLN A 217 17.45 5.46 4.91
C GLN A 217 17.19 6.08 3.53
N SER A 218 16.17 6.92 3.44
CA SER A 218 15.94 7.69 2.22
C SER A 218 17.09 8.70 2.03
N ALA A 219 17.65 8.74 0.83
CA ALA A 219 18.57 9.80 0.42
C ALA A 219 17.76 11.06 0.10
N GLY A 220 18.36 12.26 0.27
CA GLY A 220 17.66 13.52 -0.06
C GLY A 220 17.35 13.71 -1.56
N ASP A 221 17.85 12.85 -2.43
CA ASP A 221 17.59 12.83 -3.87
C ASP A 221 16.60 11.70 -4.20
N PRO A 222 15.43 11.98 -4.84
CA PRO A 222 14.41 10.95 -5.12
C PRO A 222 14.92 9.80 -5.97
N LYS A 223 15.74 10.06 -7.02
CA LYS A 223 16.24 8.99 -7.90
C LYS A 223 17.21 8.06 -7.17
N LYS A 224 18.11 8.62 -6.36
CA LYS A 224 19.04 7.83 -5.53
C LYS A 224 18.28 7.06 -4.45
N SER A 225 17.22 7.66 -3.89
CA SER A 225 16.35 6.98 -2.93
C SER A 225 15.69 5.76 -3.55
N MET A 226 15.12 5.87 -4.76
CA MET A 226 14.44 4.75 -5.43
C MET A 226 15.38 3.58 -5.70
N ALA A 227 16.56 3.82 -6.31
CA ALA A 227 17.54 2.77 -6.54
C ALA A 227 18.00 2.11 -5.23
N GLY A 228 18.17 2.90 -4.17
CA GLY A 228 18.51 2.41 -2.83
C GLY A 228 17.41 1.57 -2.20
N ILE A 229 16.14 1.92 -2.39
CA ILE A 229 14.98 1.18 -1.90
C ILE A 229 14.86 -0.16 -2.63
N GLU A 230 15.00 -0.16 -3.95
CA GLU A 230 14.99 -1.38 -4.74
C GLU A 230 16.09 -2.35 -4.30
N GLN A 231 17.33 -1.86 -4.23
CA GLN A 231 18.46 -2.65 -3.74
C GLN A 231 18.23 -3.16 -2.31
N PHE A 232 17.64 -2.35 -1.44
CA PHE A 232 17.30 -2.74 -0.06
C PHE A 232 16.30 -3.90 -0.03
N ILE A 233 15.21 -3.82 -0.81
CA ILE A 233 14.20 -4.87 -0.87
C ILE A 233 14.82 -6.18 -1.34
N ASP A 234 15.61 -6.15 -2.40
CA ASP A 234 16.19 -7.34 -3.01
C ASP A 234 17.32 -7.93 -2.15
N ALA A 235 18.28 -7.10 -1.71
CA ALA A 235 19.44 -7.55 -0.95
C ALA A 235 19.10 -8.03 0.47
N GLN A 236 18.10 -7.40 1.12
CA GLN A 236 17.68 -7.78 2.46
C GLN A 236 16.55 -8.82 2.46
N GLN A 237 16.08 -9.24 1.27
CA GLN A 237 15.00 -10.22 1.16
C GLN A 237 13.80 -9.79 2.03
N ILE A 238 13.21 -8.63 1.77
CA ILE A 238 12.12 -8.09 2.59
C ILE A 238 10.83 -8.85 2.32
N PHE A 239 10.21 -9.44 3.34
CA PHE A 239 8.91 -10.11 3.23
C PHE A 239 7.75 -9.12 3.18
N ALA A 240 7.73 -8.17 4.12
CA ALA A 240 6.76 -7.09 4.19
C ALA A 240 7.39 -5.84 4.79
N MET A 241 6.72 -4.69 4.71
CA MET A 241 7.20 -3.42 5.24
C MET A 241 6.16 -2.77 6.15
N ALA A 242 6.61 -2.01 7.16
CA ALA A 242 5.75 -1.25 8.06
C ALA A 242 6.27 0.17 8.28
N GLY A 243 5.36 1.15 8.33
CA GLY A 243 5.66 2.53 8.74
C GLY A 243 6.69 3.25 7.87
N ALA A 244 6.87 2.82 6.61
CA ALA A 244 7.87 3.38 5.72
C ALA A 244 7.56 4.83 5.33
N PHE A 245 8.56 5.71 5.38
CA PHE A 245 8.46 7.08 4.89
C PHE A 245 8.59 7.10 3.37
N ILE A 246 7.50 7.46 2.68
CA ILE A 246 7.44 7.48 1.21
C ILE A 246 7.05 8.87 0.65
N ALA A 247 6.77 9.83 1.53
CA ALA A 247 6.31 11.16 1.11
C ALA A 247 7.27 11.82 0.12
N GLY A 248 6.73 12.29 -1.00
CA GLY A 248 7.48 12.89 -2.10
C GLY A 248 8.00 11.91 -3.15
N SER A 249 7.80 10.60 -2.95
CA SER A 249 8.08 9.52 -3.92
C SER A 249 6.95 8.49 -3.94
N ASP A 250 5.73 8.94 -3.66
CA ASP A 250 4.57 8.07 -3.41
C ASP A 250 4.27 7.16 -4.59
N LYS A 251 4.22 7.72 -5.81
CA LYS A 251 3.92 6.96 -7.05
C LYS A 251 5.03 5.97 -7.40
N GLU A 252 6.27 6.42 -7.32
CA GLU A 252 7.43 5.60 -7.66
C GLU A 252 7.57 4.44 -6.67
N VAL A 253 7.38 4.70 -5.36
CA VAL A 253 7.39 3.64 -4.35
C VAL A 253 6.21 2.71 -4.53
N ALA A 254 5.02 3.22 -4.84
CA ALA A 254 3.84 2.38 -5.09
C ALA A 254 4.07 1.43 -6.28
N ALA A 255 4.65 1.91 -7.38
CA ALA A 255 4.99 1.09 -8.53
C ALA A 255 6.04 0.02 -8.19
N LEU A 256 7.09 0.38 -7.45
CA LEU A 256 8.11 -0.56 -7.01
C LEU A 256 7.55 -1.65 -6.07
N ILE A 257 6.70 -1.28 -5.13
CA ILE A 257 6.05 -2.20 -4.20
C ILE A 257 5.17 -3.21 -4.97
N GLU A 258 4.46 -2.75 -6.00
CA GLU A 258 3.66 -3.62 -6.88
C GLU A 258 4.55 -4.55 -7.70
N GLU A 259 5.62 -4.04 -8.30
CA GLU A 259 6.60 -4.84 -9.07
C GLU A 259 7.26 -5.92 -8.21
N LYS A 260 7.66 -5.58 -6.99
CA LYS A 260 8.33 -6.51 -6.07
C LYS A 260 7.34 -7.38 -5.26
N GLU A 261 6.03 -7.16 -5.41
CA GLU A 261 4.95 -7.84 -4.68
C GLU A 261 5.14 -7.81 -3.15
N VAL A 262 5.77 -6.75 -2.61
CA VAL A 262 6.00 -6.58 -1.18
C VAL A 262 4.81 -5.92 -0.51
N VAL A 263 4.32 -6.47 0.59
CA VAL A 263 3.21 -5.87 1.34
C VAL A 263 3.73 -4.70 2.18
N LEU A 264 3.15 -3.51 2.00
CA LEU A 264 3.49 -2.29 2.74
C LEU A 264 2.31 -1.84 3.60
N VAL A 265 2.50 -1.80 4.92
CA VAL A 265 1.46 -1.42 5.88
C VAL A 265 1.79 -0.08 6.54
N GLY A 266 0.84 0.84 6.50
CA GLY A 266 0.89 2.15 7.14
C GLY A 266 2.06 3.04 6.69
N PRO A 267 2.31 3.21 5.39
CA PRO A 267 3.33 4.15 4.94
C PRO A 267 3.00 5.57 5.40
N SER A 268 4.04 6.32 5.74
CA SER A 268 3.94 7.74 6.08
C SER A 268 3.89 8.57 4.80
N THR A 269 2.71 9.05 4.45
CA THR A 269 2.43 9.88 3.28
C THR A 269 1.25 10.82 3.55
N LEU A 270 1.18 11.92 2.80
CA LEU A 270 0.02 12.82 2.73
C LEU A 270 -0.86 12.52 1.49
N TYR A 271 -0.40 11.65 0.59
CA TYR A 271 -1.02 11.40 -0.71
C TYR A 271 -1.16 9.88 -0.98
N PRO A 272 -2.04 9.17 -0.24
CA PRO A 272 -2.33 7.77 -0.54
C PRO A 272 -2.74 7.60 -2.00
N GLU A 273 -2.14 6.63 -2.69
CA GLU A 273 -2.49 6.28 -4.06
C GLU A 273 -3.68 5.31 -4.04
N THR A 274 -4.86 5.84 -4.37
CA THR A 274 -6.15 5.10 -4.33
C THR A 274 -6.82 5.01 -5.69
N GLY A 275 -6.12 5.39 -6.77
CA GLY A 275 -6.62 5.30 -8.15
C GLY A 275 -6.81 3.85 -8.61
N PHE A 276 -7.67 3.65 -9.62
CA PHE A 276 -7.87 2.34 -10.26
C PHE A 276 -6.94 2.18 -11.48
N PRO A 277 -6.33 0.98 -11.67
CA PRO A 277 -6.40 -0.19 -10.77
C PRO A 277 -5.70 0.08 -9.44
N MET A 278 -6.31 -0.38 -8.35
CA MET A 278 -5.81 -0.13 -7.01
C MET A 278 -4.60 -1.03 -6.70
N ASN A 279 -3.51 -0.45 -6.20
CA ASN A 279 -2.36 -1.23 -5.74
C ASN A 279 -2.77 -2.09 -4.54
N ARG A 280 -2.77 -3.40 -4.73
CA ARG A 280 -3.23 -4.35 -3.72
C ARG A 280 -2.23 -4.61 -2.60
N HIS A 281 -0.99 -4.18 -2.74
CA HIS A 281 0.10 -4.45 -1.82
C HIS A 281 0.27 -3.36 -0.75
N ILE A 282 -0.43 -2.21 -0.87
CA ILE A 282 -0.28 -1.10 0.06
C ILE A 282 -1.56 -0.91 0.88
N PHE A 283 -1.39 -0.83 2.20
CA PHE A 283 -2.46 -0.62 3.18
C PHE A 283 -2.17 0.63 3.99
N TYR A 284 -2.86 1.72 3.71
CA TYR A 284 -2.68 3.01 4.38
C TYR A 284 -3.43 3.04 5.71
N LEU A 285 -2.83 3.67 6.73
CA LEU A 285 -3.44 3.78 8.06
C LEU A 285 -4.59 4.79 8.07
N LEU A 286 -4.34 6.00 7.59
CA LEU A 286 -5.23 7.16 7.64
C LEU A 286 -5.50 7.73 6.25
N SER A 287 -6.55 8.50 6.14
CA SER A 287 -6.84 9.35 4.97
C SER A 287 -5.70 10.35 4.72
N GLY A 288 -5.49 10.68 3.44
CA GLY A 288 -4.60 11.74 3.03
C GLY A 288 -5.34 13.04 2.70
N LEU A 289 -4.60 14.00 2.15
CA LEU A 289 -5.12 15.34 1.87
C LEU A 289 -6.29 15.36 0.88
N ARG A 290 -6.35 14.41 -0.07
CA ARG A 290 -7.45 14.31 -1.04
C ARG A 290 -8.75 13.91 -0.36
N GLU A 291 -8.70 12.90 0.50
CA GLU A 291 -9.85 12.41 1.26
C GLU A 291 -10.28 13.45 2.31
N GLU A 292 -9.32 14.07 3.01
CA GLU A 292 -9.60 15.16 3.94
C GLU A 292 -10.31 16.34 3.25
N ALA A 293 -9.88 16.69 2.04
CA ALA A 293 -10.52 17.71 1.24
C ALA A 293 -11.97 17.35 0.89
N GLY A 294 -12.23 16.10 0.51
CA GLY A 294 -13.59 15.59 0.29
C GLY A 294 -14.48 15.72 1.53
N VAL A 295 -13.94 15.37 2.72
CA VAL A 295 -14.63 15.55 4.00
C VAL A 295 -14.97 17.02 4.25
N LEU A 296 -14.05 17.96 3.99
CA LEU A 296 -14.30 19.40 4.13
C LEU A 296 -15.39 19.90 3.16
N VAL A 297 -15.43 19.38 1.92
CA VAL A 297 -16.49 19.69 0.95
C VAL A 297 -17.84 19.21 1.46
N ASN A 298 -17.91 17.99 2.00
CA ASN A 298 -19.14 17.43 2.56
C ASN A 298 -19.63 18.29 3.73
N PHE A 299 -18.75 18.60 4.66
CA PHE A 299 -19.06 19.40 5.84
C PHE A 299 -19.54 20.81 5.51
N ILE A 300 -18.86 21.54 4.62
CA ILE A 300 -19.22 22.93 4.37
C ILE A 300 -20.55 23.08 3.65
N GLY A 301 -20.91 22.11 2.80
CA GLY A 301 -22.22 22.10 2.15
C GLY A 301 -23.36 21.96 3.15
N GLU A 302 -23.22 21.10 4.15
CA GLU A 302 -24.17 20.96 5.24
C GLU A 302 -24.18 22.20 6.16
N LYS A 303 -23.01 22.72 6.49
CA LYS A 303 -22.86 23.91 7.36
C LYS A 303 -23.50 25.16 6.76
N LEU A 304 -23.34 25.38 5.45
CA LEU A 304 -23.86 26.56 4.79
C LEU A 304 -25.38 26.51 4.53
N GLN A 305 -25.97 25.32 4.54
CA GLN A 305 -27.40 25.11 4.23
C GLN A 305 -27.86 25.79 2.94
N LYS A 306 -26.94 25.99 1.98
CA LYS A 306 -27.19 26.59 0.68
C LYS A 306 -27.33 25.51 -0.37
N GLN A 307 -28.26 25.66 -1.31
CA GLN A 307 -28.43 24.74 -2.43
C GLN A 307 -27.20 24.67 -3.35
N SER A 308 -26.45 25.76 -3.48
CA SER A 308 -25.23 25.83 -4.28
C SER A 308 -24.21 26.76 -3.63
N PRO A 309 -23.43 26.27 -2.64
CA PRO A 309 -22.37 27.07 -2.04
C PRO A 309 -21.32 27.42 -3.10
N ARG A 310 -20.81 28.65 -3.02
CA ARG A 310 -19.69 29.12 -3.85
C ARG A 310 -18.41 29.00 -3.05
N PHE A 311 -17.40 28.40 -3.62
CA PHE A 311 -16.11 28.25 -2.94
C PHE A 311 -14.95 28.66 -3.84
N ALA A 312 -13.86 29.05 -3.22
CA ALA A 312 -12.58 29.30 -3.87
C ALA A 312 -11.52 28.32 -3.31
N ILE A 313 -10.52 28.03 -4.13
CA ILE A 313 -9.37 27.23 -3.74
C ILE A 313 -8.11 28.07 -3.92
N ALA A 314 -7.24 28.10 -2.91
CA ALA A 314 -5.95 28.76 -2.99
C ALA A 314 -4.84 27.82 -2.53
N TYR A 315 -3.78 27.66 -3.32
CA TYR A 315 -2.73 26.66 -3.09
C TYR A 315 -1.39 27.05 -3.73
N PRO A 316 -0.26 26.55 -3.19
CA PRO A 316 1.05 26.75 -3.82
C PRO A 316 1.15 25.93 -5.12
N ASP A 317 1.82 26.48 -6.13
CA ASP A 317 2.00 25.88 -7.47
C ASP A 317 3.07 24.77 -7.54
N THR A 318 3.59 24.35 -6.40
CA THR A 318 4.65 23.33 -6.31
C THR A 318 4.16 22.05 -5.68
N GLY A 319 4.41 20.93 -6.34
CA GLY A 319 4.14 19.59 -5.82
C GLY A 319 2.69 19.15 -5.99
N SER A 320 2.23 18.31 -5.09
CA SER A 320 0.93 17.62 -5.17
C SER A 320 -0.34 18.42 -4.71
N PRO A 321 -0.30 19.70 -4.24
CA PRO A 321 -1.51 20.45 -3.93
C PRO A 321 -2.49 20.61 -5.10
N ASP A 322 -2.01 20.57 -6.35
CA ASP A 322 -2.89 20.54 -7.53
C ASP A 322 -3.85 19.35 -7.50
N THR A 323 -3.36 18.17 -7.11
CA THR A 323 -4.20 16.96 -7.02
C THR A 323 -5.25 17.06 -5.92
N VAL A 324 -4.97 17.82 -4.86
CA VAL A 324 -5.93 18.11 -3.77
C VAL A 324 -6.97 19.10 -4.24
N ALA A 325 -6.56 20.13 -4.99
CA ALA A 325 -7.48 21.10 -5.60
C ALA A 325 -8.43 20.42 -6.60
N ASP A 326 -7.91 19.49 -7.43
CA ASP A 326 -8.72 18.67 -8.34
C ASP A 326 -9.75 17.83 -7.57
N ALA A 327 -9.34 17.21 -6.45
CA ALA A 327 -10.23 16.43 -5.60
C ALA A 327 -11.35 17.31 -5.00
N ILE A 328 -11.03 18.53 -4.53
CA ILE A 328 -12.03 19.47 -4.04
C ILE A 328 -13.06 19.78 -5.14
N GLU A 329 -12.61 20.07 -6.37
CA GLU A 329 -13.51 20.38 -7.49
C GLU A 329 -14.34 19.16 -7.89
N GLU A 330 -13.78 17.97 -7.90
CA GLU A 330 -14.48 16.72 -8.19
C GLU A 330 -15.61 16.45 -7.17
N HIS A 331 -15.31 16.48 -5.88
CA HIS A 331 -16.30 16.28 -4.81
C HIS A 331 -17.37 17.37 -4.83
N ALA A 332 -16.97 18.62 -5.02
CA ALA A 332 -17.90 19.73 -5.12
C ALA A 332 -18.84 19.61 -6.32
N LYS A 333 -18.32 19.19 -7.49
CA LYS A 333 -19.12 18.95 -8.71
C LYS A 333 -20.15 17.85 -8.49
N LYS A 334 -19.79 16.74 -7.84
CA LYS A 334 -20.74 15.66 -7.51
C LYS A 334 -21.91 16.15 -6.67
N ARG A 335 -21.71 17.17 -5.85
CA ARG A 335 -22.72 17.79 -5.00
C ARG A 335 -23.42 19.01 -5.61
N GLY A 336 -23.06 19.40 -6.82
CA GLY A 336 -23.63 20.58 -7.50
C GLY A 336 -23.13 21.92 -6.94
N TYR A 337 -22.00 21.94 -6.24
CA TYR A 337 -21.40 23.16 -5.71
C TYR A 337 -20.56 23.86 -6.77
N LYS A 338 -20.41 25.20 -6.65
CA LYS A 338 -19.76 26.01 -7.66
C LYS A 338 -18.38 26.50 -7.21
N SER A 339 -17.33 26.08 -7.92
CA SER A 339 -16.01 26.71 -7.84
C SER A 339 -16.07 28.07 -8.55
N VAL A 340 -15.77 29.15 -7.82
CA VAL A 340 -15.77 30.52 -8.34
C VAL A 340 -14.37 31.07 -8.57
N ALA A 341 -13.35 30.50 -7.92
CA ALA A 341 -11.95 30.83 -8.14
C ALA A 341 -11.04 29.64 -7.79
N ARG A 342 -10.04 29.39 -8.63
CA ARG A 342 -8.93 28.49 -8.37
C ARG A 342 -7.64 29.27 -8.57
N LEU A 343 -6.91 29.52 -7.47
CA LEU A 343 -5.77 30.43 -7.42
C LEU A 343 -4.53 29.70 -6.97
N SER A 344 -3.63 29.39 -7.90
CA SER A 344 -2.29 28.95 -7.56
C SER A 344 -1.35 30.13 -7.33
N TYR A 345 -0.31 29.93 -6.53
CA TYR A 345 0.72 30.93 -6.28
C TYR A 345 2.10 30.29 -6.10
N ALA A 346 3.14 30.97 -6.60
CA ALA A 346 4.51 30.57 -6.33
C ALA A 346 4.87 30.88 -4.87
N ARG A 347 5.36 29.88 -4.12
CA ARG A 347 5.68 30.05 -2.68
C ARG A 347 6.64 31.19 -2.42
N ALA A 348 7.65 31.36 -3.29
CA ALA A 348 8.63 32.44 -3.17
C ALA A 348 8.03 33.84 -3.41
N GLN A 349 6.86 33.93 -4.04
CA GLN A 349 6.15 35.17 -4.38
C GLN A 349 4.82 35.29 -3.63
N PHE A 350 4.62 34.53 -2.57
CA PHE A 350 3.39 34.56 -1.80
C PHE A 350 3.12 35.96 -1.27
N ASN A 351 1.97 36.52 -1.63
CA ASN A 351 1.49 37.84 -1.21
C ASN A 351 0.09 37.70 -0.64
N ALA A 352 0.01 37.67 0.68
CA ALA A 352 -1.23 37.48 1.43
C ALA A 352 -2.27 38.59 1.12
N ALA A 353 -1.84 39.85 1.00
CA ALA A 353 -2.74 40.97 0.74
C ALA A 353 -3.35 40.90 -0.66
N ALA A 354 -2.55 40.56 -1.68
CA ALA A 354 -3.05 40.40 -3.03
C ALA A 354 -3.99 39.20 -3.14
N LEU A 355 -3.65 38.08 -2.48
CA LEU A 355 -4.47 36.87 -2.46
C LEU A 355 -5.80 37.13 -1.75
N ALA A 356 -5.79 37.78 -0.57
CA ALA A 356 -7.01 38.12 0.17
C ALA A 356 -7.98 38.97 -0.65
N ARG A 357 -7.48 39.98 -1.39
CA ARG A 357 -8.32 40.81 -2.29
C ARG A 357 -8.95 39.98 -3.39
N ARG A 358 -8.15 39.16 -4.11
CA ARG A 358 -8.68 38.30 -5.21
C ARG A 358 -9.72 37.31 -4.71
N LEU A 359 -9.51 36.71 -3.53
CA LEU A 359 -10.47 35.79 -2.93
C LEU A 359 -11.75 36.51 -2.51
N ASN A 360 -11.65 37.71 -1.92
CA ASN A 360 -12.81 38.54 -1.57
C ASN A 360 -13.63 38.93 -2.82
N GLU A 361 -12.97 39.38 -3.87
CA GLU A 361 -13.59 39.76 -5.15
C GLU A 361 -14.28 38.59 -5.85
N SER A 362 -13.85 37.34 -5.62
CA SER A 362 -14.48 36.15 -6.18
C SER A 362 -15.91 35.90 -5.66
N GLY A 363 -16.23 36.51 -4.51
CA GLY A 363 -17.52 36.33 -3.84
C GLY A 363 -17.73 34.92 -3.32
N ALA A 364 -16.67 34.19 -2.98
CA ALA A 364 -16.75 32.88 -2.38
C ALA A 364 -17.36 32.91 -0.98
N ASP A 365 -18.23 31.97 -0.67
CA ASP A 365 -18.78 31.76 0.68
C ASP A 365 -17.77 31.03 1.58
N ALA A 366 -16.92 30.19 0.96
CA ALA A 366 -15.88 29.39 1.62
C ALA A 366 -14.59 29.37 0.80
N VAL A 367 -13.45 29.26 1.50
CA VAL A 367 -12.12 29.17 0.90
C VAL A 367 -11.41 27.90 1.39
N PHE A 368 -11.05 27.04 0.47
CA PHE A 368 -10.11 25.96 0.73
C PHE A 368 -8.68 26.48 0.57
N PHE A 369 -7.93 26.50 1.65
CA PHE A 369 -6.57 26.99 1.64
C PHE A 369 -5.58 25.86 1.94
N LEU A 370 -4.70 25.56 0.97
CA LEU A 370 -3.76 24.43 1.01
C LEU A 370 -2.30 24.88 1.23
N GLY A 371 -2.12 26.08 1.74
CA GLY A 371 -0.80 26.63 2.06
C GLY A 371 -0.27 26.21 3.43
N SER A 372 0.98 26.58 3.71
CA SER A 372 1.61 26.36 5.01
C SER A 372 0.97 27.21 6.10
N THR A 373 1.19 26.84 7.37
CA THR A 373 0.72 27.60 8.54
C THR A 373 1.05 29.09 8.48
N ARG A 374 2.28 29.44 8.11
CA ARG A 374 2.69 30.84 7.99
C ARG A 374 1.88 31.59 6.92
N GLU A 375 1.61 30.94 5.81
CA GLU A 375 0.79 31.52 4.74
C GLU A 375 -0.66 31.64 5.16
N GLN A 376 -1.20 30.66 5.90
CA GLN A 376 -2.56 30.68 6.49
C GLN A 376 -2.71 31.86 7.42
N THR A 377 -1.84 32.00 8.41
CA THR A 377 -1.89 33.10 9.38
C THR A 377 -1.79 34.47 8.70
N SER A 378 -0.89 34.60 7.73
CA SER A 378 -0.74 35.85 6.97
C SER A 378 -2.01 36.19 6.17
N LEU A 379 -2.65 35.19 5.54
CA LEU A 379 -3.90 35.38 4.79
C LEU A 379 -5.05 35.82 5.71
N LEU A 380 -5.20 35.20 6.88
CA LEU A 380 -6.24 35.56 7.86
C LEU A 380 -6.08 36.99 8.38
N ILE A 381 -4.84 37.44 8.62
CA ILE A 381 -4.54 38.83 9.04
C ILE A 381 -4.95 39.82 7.94
N GLU A 382 -4.61 39.54 6.68
CA GLU A 382 -4.97 40.44 5.58
C GLU A 382 -6.48 40.44 5.30
N ALA A 383 -7.16 39.29 5.45
CA ALA A 383 -8.61 39.21 5.36
C ALA A 383 -9.31 40.02 6.47
N ASP A 384 -8.78 40.02 7.70
CA ASP A 384 -9.29 40.85 8.80
C ASP A 384 -9.16 42.35 8.53
N LYS A 385 -8.06 42.79 7.91
CA LYS A 385 -7.90 44.18 7.47
C LYS A 385 -8.97 44.60 6.46
N LEU A 386 -9.41 43.67 5.62
CA LEU A 386 -10.48 43.87 4.65
C LEU A 386 -11.89 43.75 5.27
N LYS A 387 -11.99 43.35 6.56
CA LYS A 387 -13.26 42.97 7.22
C LYS A 387 -14.02 41.90 6.46
N TRP A 388 -13.29 40.98 5.82
CA TRP A 388 -13.80 39.88 5.04
C TRP A 388 -13.56 38.54 5.78
N TYR A 389 -14.63 37.83 6.14
CA TYR A 389 -14.59 36.64 6.99
C TYR A 389 -15.34 35.48 6.34
N PRO A 390 -14.82 34.89 5.26
CA PRO A 390 -15.39 33.68 4.67
C PRO A 390 -15.18 32.48 5.60
N TYR A 391 -15.86 31.37 5.32
CA TYR A 391 -15.46 30.12 5.93
C TYR A 391 -14.10 29.69 5.39
N MET A 392 -13.15 29.41 6.28
CA MET A 392 -11.80 28.94 5.95
C MET A 392 -11.71 27.45 6.22
N LEU A 393 -11.33 26.67 5.24
CA LEU A 393 -11.30 25.21 5.24
C LEU A 393 -9.88 24.73 4.95
N MET A 394 -9.29 23.97 5.86
CA MET A 394 -7.88 23.56 5.79
C MET A 394 -7.70 22.14 6.30
N PRO A 395 -6.86 21.30 5.65
CA PRO A 395 -6.39 20.07 6.27
C PRO A 395 -5.52 20.37 7.51
N SER A 396 -5.74 19.66 8.62
CA SER A 396 -5.00 19.86 9.86
C SER A 396 -3.50 19.61 9.72
N THR A 397 -3.13 18.72 8.82
CA THR A 397 -1.72 18.39 8.52
C THR A 397 -0.94 19.56 7.91
N LEU A 398 -1.63 20.57 7.37
CA LEU A 398 -1.05 21.80 6.85
C LEU A 398 -1.11 22.96 7.86
N ALA A 399 -1.81 22.77 9.00
CA ALA A 399 -1.99 23.76 10.03
C ALA A 399 -1.14 23.43 11.27
N SER A 400 -0.85 24.44 12.07
CA SER A 400 -0.19 24.30 13.37
C SER A 400 -0.94 25.07 14.45
N LYS A 401 -0.44 25.06 15.69
CA LYS A 401 -1.10 25.73 16.83
C LYS A 401 -1.27 27.24 16.63
N GLU A 402 -0.47 27.87 15.79
CA GLU A 402 -0.56 29.30 15.48
C GLU A 402 -1.90 29.68 14.84
N ILE A 403 -2.66 28.73 14.30
CA ILE A 403 -4.01 28.98 13.81
C ILE A 403 -4.98 29.44 14.93
N LEU A 404 -4.68 29.11 16.20
CA LEU A 404 -5.44 29.55 17.37
C LEU A 404 -5.30 31.06 17.65
N ASP A 405 -4.28 31.72 17.09
CA ASP A 405 -4.06 33.16 17.15
C ASP A 405 -4.73 33.91 15.98
N ALA A 406 -5.66 33.28 15.27
CA ALA A 406 -6.41 33.93 14.21
C ALA A 406 -7.18 35.16 14.71
N PRO A 407 -7.42 36.20 13.86
CA PRO A 407 -8.22 37.36 14.23
C PRO A 407 -9.62 36.98 14.72
N LEU A 408 -10.13 37.70 15.72
CA LEU A 408 -11.43 37.41 16.36
C LEU A 408 -12.63 37.40 15.39
N GLY A 409 -12.54 38.15 14.28
CA GLY A 409 -13.56 38.12 13.22
C GLY A 409 -13.78 36.75 12.57
N PHE A 410 -12.81 35.84 12.71
CA PHE A 410 -12.91 34.47 12.25
C PHE A 410 -13.53 33.49 13.24
N LYS A 411 -14.09 33.95 14.36
CA LYS A 411 -14.83 33.10 15.28
C LYS A 411 -15.91 32.32 14.51
N ASP A 412 -15.99 31.01 14.71
CA ASP A 412 -16.91 30.08 14.02
C ASP A 412 -16.78 30.05 12.49
N LYS A 413 -15.62 30.46 11.94
CA LYS A 413 -15.34 30.52 10.50
C LYS A 413 -14.18 29.66 10.03
N ILE A 414 -13.35 29.14 10.93
CA ILE A 414 -12.19 28.30 10.58
C ILE A 414 -12.49 26.86 10.96
N PHE A 415 -12.36 25.95 9.99
CA PHE A 415 -12.57 24.53 10.18
C PHE A 415 -11.40 23.74 9.59
N LEU A 416 -10.94 22.75 10.37
CA LEU A 416 -9.84 21.88 10.03
C LEU A 416 -10.32 20.44 9.97
N SER A 417 -9.88 19.66 8.95
CA SER A 417 -10.06 18.22 8.93
C SER A 417 -8.97 17.53 9.72
N PHE A 418 -9.34 16.61 10.60
CA PHE A 418 -8.44 15.80 11.41
C PHE A 418 -8.69 14.33 11.11
N PRO A 419 -7.76 13.61 10.45
CA PRO A 419 -7.93 12.18 10.19
C PRO A 419 -7.81 11.32 11.45
N PHE A 420 -7.55 11.93 12.60
CA PHE A 420 -7.35 11.29 13.89
C PHE A 420 -7.52 12.34 15.02
N LEU A 421 -8.17 11.95 16.12
CA LEU A 421 -8.29 12.75 17.34
C LEU A 421 -7.80 11.96 18.57
N PRO A 422 -7.42 12.64 19.67
CA PRO A 422 -7.12 11.96 20.93
C PRO A 422 -8.26 11.08 21.46
N SER A 423 -9.51 11.38 21.11
CA SER A 423 -10.68 10.56 21.47
C SER A 423 -10.72 9.19 20.80
N ASP A 424 -9.92 8.95 19.77
CA ASP A 424 -9.78 7.64 19.12
C ASP A 424 -8.87 6.69 19.91
N GLN A 425 -8.14 7.23 20.90
CA GLN A 425 -7.26 6.46 21.75
C GLN A 425 -8.04 5.81 22.88
N THR A 426 -7.78 4.52 23.12
CA THR A 426 -8.34 3.81 24.28
C THR A 426 -7.38 3.90 25.46
N PRO A 427 -7.90 3.88 26.72
CA PRO A 427 -7.02 3.88 27.90
C PRO A 427 -6.00 2.74 27.90
N ASP A 428 -6.43 1.56 27.46
CA ASP A 428 -5.56 0.38 27.38
C ASP A 428 -4.47 0.54 26.32
N GLY A 429 -4.83 1.06 25.14
CA GLY A 429 -3.88 1.32 24.07
C GLY A 429 -2.82 2.37 24.46
N VAL A 430 -3.25 3.43 25.14
CA VAL A 430 -2.33 4.43 25.69
C VAL A 430 -1.39 3.82 26.73
N THR A 431 -1.93 3.02 27.66
CA THR A 431 -1.14 2.37 28.71
C THR A 431 -0.13 1.39 28.11
N GLU A 432 -0.55 0.58 27.12
CA GLU A 432 0.33 -0.35 26.40
C GLU A 432 1.50 0.38 25.73
N PHE A 433 1.19 1.47 25.01
CA PHE A 433 2.24 2.25 24.34
C PHE A 433 3.19 2.95 25.31
N LEU A 434 2.68 3.56 26.38
CA LEU A 434 3.51 4.24 27.37
C LEU A 434 4.43 3.26 28.10
N THR A 435 3.93 2.08 28.44
CA THR A 435 4.73 0.99 29.03
C THR A 435 5.86 0.55 28.08
N LEU A 436 5.52 0.38 26.78
CA LEU A 436 6.51 0.09 25.74
C LEU A 436 7.56 1.20 25.64
N ALA A 437 7.11 2.46 25.61
CA ALA A 437 7.97 3.62 25.45
C ALA A 437 8.95 3.77 26.64
N GLU A 438 8.49 3.56 27.85
CA GLU A 438 9.32 3.58 29.06
C GLU A 438 10.34 2.43 29.06
N LYS A 439 9.88 1.20 28.82
CA LYS A 439 10.72 -0.01 28.82
C LYS A 439 11.86 0.07 27.81
N HIS A 440 11.56 0.54 26.60
CA HIS A 440 12.53 0.62 25.50
C HIS A 440 13.16 2.01 25.35
N LYS A 441 12.87 2.95 26.27
CA LYS A 441 13.42 4.32 26.28
C LYS A 441 13.24 5.03 24.95
N LEU A 442 12.00 5.02 24.44
CA LEU A 442 11.69 5.72 23.19
C LEU A 442 11.98 7.22 23.30
N PRO A 443 12.36 7.90 22.20
CA PRO A 443 12.58 9.34 22.21
C PRO A 443 11.35 10.12 22.67
N ASN A 444 11.53 11.19 23.45
CA ASN A 444 10.42 12.03 23.94
C ASN A 444 9.76 12.90 22.86
N GLY A 445 10.40 13.03 21.68
CA GLY A 445 9.89 13.81 20.55
C GLY A 445 9.14 12.96 19.52
N HIS A 446 8.48 13.66 18.58
CA HIS A 446 7.85 13.04 17.40
C HIS A 446 6.77 11.99 17.72
N LEU A 447 5.99 12.22 18.79
CA LEU A 447 4.99 11.28 19.29
C LEU A 447 4.02 10.80 18.19
N ALA A 448 3.49 11.71 17.36
CA ALA A 448 2.57 11.33 16.28
C ALA A 448 3.18 10.31 15.30
N ALA A 449 4.47 10.45 14.96
CA ALA A 449 5.16 9.50 14.09
C ALA A 449 5.39 8.15 14.78
N GLN A 450 5.70 8.16 16.08
CA GLN A 450 5.83 6.94 16.88
C GLN A 450 4.50 6.18 16.96
N LEU A 451 3.39 6.89 17.22
CA LEU A 451 2.04 6.29 17.28
C LEU A 451 1.64 5.71 15.93
N SER A 452 1.90 6.42 14.83
CA SER A 452 1.63 5.92 13.48
C SER A 452 2.44 4.65 13.18
N ALA A 453 3.73 4.63 13.50
CA ALA A 453 4.60 3.46 13.32
C ALA A 453 4.13 2.27 14.16
N TYR A 454 3.79 2.51 15.42
CA TYR A 454 3.25 1.50 16.34
C TYR A 454 1.93 0.90 15.82
N CYS A 455 0.96 1.73 15.39
CA CYS A 455 -0.28 1.26 14.81
C CYS A 455 -0.03 0.44 13.53
N SER A 456 0.87 0.88 12.66
CA SER A 456 1.26 0.15 11.45
C SER A 456 1.84 -1.22 11.78
N ALA A 457 2.70 -1.30 12.80
CA ALA A 457 3.25 -2.56 13.28
C ALA A 457 2.17 -3.48 13.88
N LYS A 458 1.22 -2.94 14.68
CA LYS A 458 0.09 -3.73 15.23
C LYS A 458 -0.76 -4.33 14.11
N ILE A 459 -1.10 -3.55 13.09
CA ILE A 459 -1.88 -4.02 11.93
C ILE A 459 -1.13 -5.11 11.18
N LEU A 460 0.17 -4.92 10.91
CA LEU A 460 0.99 -5.93 10.24
C LEU A 460 1.05 -7.23 11.05
N ILE A 461 1.32 -7.14 12.35
CA ILE A 461 1.40 -8.32 13.24
C ILE A 461 0.06 -9.05 13.31
N GLU A 462 -1.07 -8.34 13.36
CA GLU A 462 -2.39 -8.96 13.31
C GLU A 462 -2.61 -9.69 11.98
N GLY A 463 -2.29 -9.04 10.84
CA GLY A 463 -2.33 -9.68 9.53
C GLY A 463 -1.48 -10.95 9.46
N LEU A 464 -0.26 -10.93 10.03
CA LEU A 464 0.62 -12.10 10.11
C LEU A 464 0.03 -13.23 10.96
N LYS A 465 -0.59 -12.91 12.10
CA LYS A 465 -1.27 -13.89 12.96
C LYS A 465 -2.45 -14.54 12.25
N LEU A 466 -3.29 -13.74 11.59
CA LEU A 466 -4.47 -14.22 10.85
C LEU A 466 -4.09 -15.06 9.62
N SER A 467 -2.90 -14.85 9.05
CA SER A 467 -2.41 -15.61 7.90
C SER A 467 -2.08 -17.07 8.21
N GLY A 468 -1.95 -17.43 9.49
CA GLY A 468 -1.66 -18.78 9.94
C GLY A 468 -0.20 -19.22 9.76
N LYS A 469 0.07 -20.49 10.11
CA LYS A 469 1.44 -21.04 10.10
C LYS A 469 2.05 -21.08 8.69
N GLU A 470 1.24 -21.42 7.70
CA GLU A 470 1.63 -21.48 6.28
C GLU A 470 1.57 -20.08 5.66
N LEU A 471 2.42 -19.18 6.17
CA LEU A 471 2.45 -17.77 5.79
C LEU A 471 2.93 -17.58 4.34
N SER A 472 2.29 -16.64 3.64
CA SER A 472 2.74 -16.09 2.36
C SER A 472 2.28 -14.64 2.23
N ARG A 473 2.88 -13.87 1.31
CA ARG A 473 2.44 -12.49 1.02
C ARG A 473 0.98 -12.43 0.58
N GLU A 474 0.52 -13.40 -0.21
CA GLU A 474 -0.88 -13.49 -0.65
C GLU A 474 -1.84 -13.73 0.53
N LYS A 475 -1.48 -14.64 1.46
CA LYS A 475 -2.26 -14.85 2.68
C LYS A 475 -2.27 -13.61 3.56
N LEU A 476 -1.13 -12.91 3.67
CA LEU A 476 -1.05 -11.64 4.41
C LEU A 476 -1.98 -10.57 3.80
N ILE A 477 -1.97 -10.40 2.48
CA ILE A 477 -2.87 -9.46 1.80
C ILE A 477 -4.33 -9.78 2.11
N ARG A 478 -4.75 -11.05 1.97
CA ARG A 478 -6.14 -11.47 2.28
C ARG A 478 -6.49 -11.27 3.75
N SER A 479 -5.57 -11.57 4.66
CA SER A 479 -5.78 -11.36 6.08
C SER A 479 -5.98 -9.88 6.41
N LEU A 480 -5.18 -9.00 5.79
CA LEU A 480 -5.33 -7.55 5.92
C LEU A 480 -6.64 -7.07 5.28
N GLU A 481 -7.01 -7.56 4.08
CA GLU A 481 -8.29 -7.26 3.43
C GLU A 481 -9.51 -7.70 4.26
N GLY A 482 -9.34 -8.70 5.11
CA GLY A 482 -10.36 -9.20 6.03
C GLY A 482 -10.46 -8.44 7.35
N LEU A 483 -9.56 -7.50 7.63
CA LEU A 483 -9.65 -6.70 8.86
C LEU A 483 -10.85 -5.75 8.79
N TYR A 484 -11.77 -5.95 9.71
CA TYR A 484 -12.95 -5.12 9.87
C TYR A 484 -13.04 -4.60 11.31
N ASP A 485 -13.22 -3.30 11.43
CA ASP A 485 -13.36 -2.60 12.74
C ASP A 485 -12.24 -2.92 13.74
N PHE A 486 -11.03 -3.15 13.21
CA PHE A 486 -9.87 -3.53 14.02
C PHE A 486 -9.40 -2.36 14.88
N GLU A 487 -9.20 -2.62 16.18
CA GLU A 487 -8.77 -1.64 17.16
C GLU A 487 -7.25 -1.70 17.38
N THR A 488 -6.55 -0.65 16.98
CA THR A 488 -5.12 -0.49 17.31
C THR A 488 -4.92 0.02 18.74
N GLY A 489 -5.94 0.63 19.32
CA GLY A 489 -5.91 1.33 20.59
C GLY A 489 -5.40 2.77 20.54
N LEU A 490 -4.82 3.20 19.41
CA LEU A 490 -4.19 4.53 19.29
C LEU A 490 -4.58 5.26 17.99
N SER A 491 -5.47 4.72 17.20
CA SER A 491 -6.00 5.32 15.98
C SER A 491 -7.50 5.08 15.88
N PRO A 492 -8.21 5.72 14.96
CA PRO A 492 -9.55 5.30 14.60
C PRO A 492 -9.57 3.81 14.23
N ARG A 493 -10.74 3.19 14.30
CA ARG A 493 -10.90 1.78 13.93
C ARG A 493 -10.56 1.55 12.45
N ILE A 494 -9.86 0.45 12.18
CA ILE A 494 -9.30 0.14 10.87
C ILE A 494 -10.15 -0.91 10.17
N SER A 495 -10.53 -0.62 8.93
CA SER A 495 -11.18 -1.61 8.06
C SER A 495 -10.58 -1.54 6.66
N TYR A 496 -10.14 -2.69 6.15
CA TYR A 496 -9.66 -2.82 4.77
C TYR A 496 -10.62 -3.70 3.95
N GLY A 497 -10.33 -3.81 2.67
CA GLY A 497 -11.05 -4.68 1.74
C GLY A 497 -10.36 -4.71 0.38
N PRO A 498 -10.81 -5.56 -0.55
CA PRO A 498 -10.23 -5.61 -1.90
C PRO A 498 -10.23 -4.28 -2.64
N ASN A 499 -11.26 -3.44 -2.38
CA ASN A 499 -11.42 -2.11 -2.96
C ASN A 499 -11.29 -0.99 -1.93
N ARG A 500 -10.70 -1.26 -0.77
CA ARG A 500 -10.49 -0.29 0.30
C ARG A 500 -9.10 -0.45 0.90
N ARG A 501 -8.20 0.49 0.57
CA ARG A 501 -6.79 0.47 1.01
C ARG A 501 -6.47 1.48 2.11
N ILE A 502 -7.39 2.38 2.44
CA ILE A 502 -7.28 3.30 3.59
C ILE A 502 -8.08 2.71 4.74
N GLY A 503 -7.40 2.38 5.83
CA GLY A 503 -7.99 1.73 7.00
C GLY A 503 -9.02 2.61 7.71
N ALA A 504 -8.61 3.81 8.15
CA ALA A 504 -9.50 4.84 8.67
C ALA A 504 -9.82 5.84 7.55
N PHE A 505 -10.87 5.54 6.76
CA PHE A 505 -11.27 6.33 5.61
C PHE A 505 -12.25 7.43 6.01
N GLY A 506 -11.76 8.66 6.14
CA GLY A 506 -12.53 9.84 6.56
C GLY A 506 -11.74 10.76 7.49
N ALA A 507 -12.43 11.71 8.08
CA ALA A 507 -11.89 12.64 9.08
C ALA A 507 -12.97 13.22 9.98
N TYR A 508 -12.57 13.80 11.10
CA TYR A 508 -13.37 14.72 11.92
C TYR A 508 -13.19 16.14 11.43
N ILE A 509 -14.17 16.99 11.67
CA ILE A 509 -14.02 18.45 11.53
C ILE A 509 -13.93 19.08 12.91
N VAL A 510 -12.97 19.96 13.03
CA VAL A 510 -12.68 20.73 14.24
C VAL A 510 -12.71 22.21 13.90
N GLY A 511 -13.50 22.98 14.62
CA GLY A 511 -13.53 24.44 14.56
C GLY A 511 -12.43 25.06 15.39
N VAL A 512 -12.06 26.29 15.06
CA VAL A 512 -11.11 27.11 15.81
C VAL A 512 -11.88 28.20 16.54
N ASP A 513 -11.71 28.30 17.87
CA ASP A 513 -12.14 29.46 18.65
C ASP A 513 -10.93 30.37 18.94
N PRO A 514 -10.78 31.47 18.20
CA PRO A 514 -9.65 32.38 18.43
C PRO A 514 -9.76 33.17 19.73
N ALA A 515 -10.96 33.31 20.31
CA ALA A 515 -11.16 34.03 21.55
C ALA A 515 -10.69 33.24 22.78
N GLN A 516 -10.94 31.94 22.77
CA GLN A 516 -10.53 31.02 23.83
C GLN A 516 -9.24 30.25 23.50
N LYS A 517 -8.70 30.43 22.30
CA LYS A 517 -7.49 29.77 21.79
C LYS A 517 -7.52 28.25 21.94
N HIS A 518 -8.64 27.61 21.52
CA HIS A 518 -8.77 26.18 21.56
C HIS A 518 -9.53 25.63 20.36
N PHE A 519 -9.42 24.34 20.15
CA PHE A 519 -10.14 23.60 19.13
C PHE A 519 -11.49 23.13 19.68
N ILE A 520 -12.55 23.22 18.84
CA ILE A 520 -13.91 22.79 19.19
C ILE A 520 -14.33 21.70 18.23
N PRO A 521 -14.78 20.52 18.70
CA PRO A 521 -15.37 19.52 17.81
C PRO A 521 -16.55 20.11 17.02
N ALA A 522 -16.53 19.99 15.69
CA ALA A 522 -17.56 20.52 14.80
C ALA A 522 -18.34 19.43 14.07
N SER A 523 -17.84 18.20 14.01
CA SER A 523 -18.55 17.04 13.46
C SER A 523 -18.22 15.76 14.21
N LYS A 524 -19.03 14.71 13.95
CA LYS A 524 -18.63 13.31 14.11
C LYS A 524 -17.72 12.93 12.94
N TRP A 525 -17.31 11.66 12.89
CA TRP A 525 -16.58 11.11 11.74
C TRP A 525 -17.36 11.28 10.44
N ILE A 526 -16.72 11.84 9.43
CA ILE A 526 -17.28 12.03 8.08
C ILE A 526 -16.42 11.24 7.09
N THR A 527 -17.04 10.45 6.22
CA THR A 527 -16.36 9.82 5.09
C THR A 527 -16.48 10.71 3.85
N PRO A 528 -15.44 10.82 3.00
CA PRO A 528 -15.59 11.42 1.69
C PRO A 528 -16.49 10.54 0.80
N ASP A 529 -17.20 11.17 -0.14
CA ASP A 529 -18.11 10.47 -1.10
C ASP A 529 -17.33 9.76 -2.20
#